data_994369b89ae6d894df0e58a51d5681c7
#
_entry.id   994369b89ae6d894df0e58a51d5681c7
#
_cell.length_a   1.000
_cell.length_b   1.000
_cell.length_c   1.000
_cell.angle_alpha   90.00
_cell.angle_beta   90.00
_cell.angle_gamma   90.00
#
_symmetry.space_group_name_H-M   'P 1'
#
loop_
_entity.id
_entity.type
_entity.pdbx_description
1 polymer ?
#
loop_
_entity_poly.entity_id
_entity_poly.type
_entity_poly.pdbx_seq_one_letter_code
_entity_poly.pdbx_strand_id
1 'polypeptide(L)'
;MDDGVKKSFIKYNYELFAHHLYELDKGLRHLVLHTAPIEAADAMIRKLKRNDVPFHIQELSCGKINLFFGEKECVETIKKFKNKALNKYTPEEDFILGILLGYDPLKQTKRYLKFK
;
A
#
# COMPACT_ATOMS: atom_id res chain seq x y z
N MET A 1 23.31 -3.89 -9.90
CA MET A 1 22.32 -4.89 -10.38
C MET A 1 22.32 -4.83 -11.91
N ASP A 2 22.49 -5.96 -12.58
CA ASP A 2 22.47 -5.97 -14.04
C ASP A 2 21.02 -5.81 -14.56
N ASP A 3 20.89 -5.54 -15.87
CA ASP A 3 19.58 -5.26 -16.46
C ASP A 3 18.63 -6.46 -16.38
N GLY A 4 19.15 -7.69 -16.47
CA GLY A 4 18.32 -8.88 -16.37
C GLY A 4 17.73 -9.07 -15.00
N VAL A 5 18.53 -8.87 -13.95
CA VAL A 5 18.06 -8.96 -12.56
C VAL A 5 17.06 -7.85 -12.27
N LYS A 6 17.33 -6.63 -12.74
CA LYS A 6 16.44 -5.49 -12.54
C LYS A 6 15.08 -5.74 -13.21
N LYS A 7 15.08 -6.24 -14.45
CA LYS A 7 13.83 -6.54 -15.17
C LYS A 7 13.03 -7.62 -14.47
N SER A 8 13.68 -8.67 -13.96
CA SER A 8 13.02 -9.75 -13.22
C SER A 8 12.38 -9.22 -11.94
N PHE A 9 13.07 -8.32 -11.25
CA PHE A 9 12.59 -7.72 -10.01
C PHE A 9 11.36 -6.85 -10.26
N ILE A 10 11.39 -6.05 -11.34
CA ILE A 10 10.26 -5.21 -11.72
C ILE A 10 9.05 -6.07 -12.08
N LYS A 11 9.26 -7.14 -12.86
CA LYS A 11 8.20 -8.08 -13.24
C LYS A 11 7.58 -8.73 -12.01
N TYR A 12 8.40 -9.19 -11.07
CA TYR A 12 7.93 -9.80 -9.84
C TYR A 12 7.03 -8.83 -9.05
N ASN A 13 7.48 -7.59 -8.91
CA ASN A 13 6.71 -6.57 -8.20
C ASN A 13 5.35 -6.31 -8.88
N TYR A 14 5.34 -6.26 -10.20
CA TYR A 14 4.10 -6.07 -10.94
C TYR A 14 3.14 -7.26 -10.76
N GLU A 15 3.67 -8.47 -10.80
CA GLU A 15 2.84 -9.67 -10.62
C GLU A 15 2.24 -9.71 -9.22
N LEU A 16 3.00 -9.34 -8.20
CA LEU A 16 2.50 -9.26 -6.84
C LEU A 16 1.42 -8.18 -6.71
N PHE A 17 1.66 -7.01 -7.30
CA PHE A 17 0.68 -5.94 -7.37
C PHE A 17 -0.62 -6.40 -8.04
N ALA A 18 -0.51 -7.09 -9.18
CA ALA A 18 -1.66 -7.57 -9.92
C ALA A 18 -2.47 -8.57 -9.09
N HIS A 19 -1.80 -9.41 -8.29
CA HIS A 19 -2.47 -10.32 -7.38
C HIS A 19 -3.25 -9.56 -6.30
N HIS A 20 -2.66 -8.54 -5.72
CA HIS A 20 -3.36 -7.69 -4.74
C HIS A 20 -4.56 -6.99 -5.35
N LEU A 21 -4.42 -6.52 -6.60
CA LEU A 21 -5.53 -5.89 -7.30
C LEU A 21 -6.67 -6.89 -7.54
N TYR A 22 -6.34 -8.12 -7.86
CA TYR A 22 -7.32 -9.20 -8.01
C TYR A 22 -8.07 -9.41 -6.69
N GLU A 23 -7.35 -9.48 -5.57
CA GLU A 23 -7.98 -9.65 -4.25
C GLU A 23 -8.92 -8.50 -3.91
N LEU A 24 -8.50 -7.26 -4.23
CA LEU A 24 -9.34 -6.09 -4.04
C LEU A 24 -10.62 -6.18 -4.88
N ASP A 25 -10.48 -6.54 -6.15
CA ASP A 25 -11.62 -6.67 -7.08
C ASP A 25 -12.61 -7.73 -6.60
N LYS A 26 -12.13 -8.79 -5.97
CA LYS A 26 -12.97 -9.85 -5.41
C LYS A 26 -13.58 -9.52 -4.05
N GLY A 27 -13.30 -8.33 -3.52
CA GLY A 27 -13.84 -7.94 -2.22
C GLY A 27 -13.14 -8.58 -1.03
N LEU A 28 -11.99 -9.21 -1.25
CA LEU A 28 -11.22 -9.84 -0.18
C LEU A 28 -10.43 -8.83 0.65
N ARG A 29 -10.22 -7.64 0.09
CA ARG A 29 -9.47 -6.56 0.74
C ARG A 29 -10.16 -5.23 0.42
N HIS A 30 -10.01 -4.25 1.31
CA HIS A 30 -10.52 -2.90 1.11
C HIS A 30 -9.41 -1.89 0.83
N LEU A 31 -8.21 -2.16 1.31
CA LEU A 31 -7.04 -1.31 1.09
C LEU A 31 -5.81 -2.19 0.96
N VAL A 32 -4.96 -1.86 0.00
CA VAL A 32 -3.67 -2.52 -0.19
C VAL A 32 -2.57 -1.48 -0.01
N LEU A 33 -1.51 -1.88 0.68
CA LEU A 33 -0.25 -1.14 0.73
C LEU A 33 0.81 -2.00 0.07
N HIS A 34 1.38 -1.50 -1.02
CA HIS A 34 2.42 -2.20 -1.76
C HIS A 34 3.65 -1.30 -1.85
N THR A 35 4.75 -1.75 -1.28
CA THR A 35 6.02 -1.02 -1.37
C THR A 35 6.79 -1.56 -2.56
N ALA A 36 7.22 -0.68 -3.44
CA ALA A 36 7.86 -1.07 -4.70
C ALA A 36 8.97 -0.10 -5.08
N PRO A 37 9.92 -0.56 -5.91
CA PRO A 37 10.88 0.35 -6.52
C PRO A 37 10.16 1.38 -7.39
N ILE A 38 10.67 2.61 -7.42
CA ILE A 38 10.04 3.68 -8.20
C ILE A 38 9.95 3.30 -9.69
N GLU A 39 10.88 2.51 -10.19
CA GLU A 39 10.90 2.07 -11.60
C GLU A 39 9.71 1.18 -11.95
N ALA A 40 9.08 0.54 -10.96
CA ALA A 40 7.91 -0.31 -11.18
C ALA A 40 6.60 0.48 -11.10
N ALA A 41 6.64 1.73 -10.66
CA ALA A 41 5.44 2.51 -10.33
C ALA A 41 4.58 2.82 -11.55
N ASP A 42 5.20 3.19 -12.68
CA ASP A 42 4.44 3.66 -13.86
C ASP A 42 3.43 2.64 -14.36
N ALA A 43 3.84 1.38 -14.48
CA ALA A 43 2.95 0.31 -14.95
C ALA A 43 1.80 0.08 -13.99
N MET A 44 2.09 0.12 -12.69
CA MET A 44 1.08 -0.05 -11.64
C MET A 44 0.06 1.08 -11.67
N ILE A 45 0.53 2.32 -11.76
CA ILE A 45 -0.33 3.50 -11.79
C ILE A 45 -1.22 3.49 -13.02
N ARG A 46 -0.67 3.14 -14.19
CA ARG A 46 -1.47 3.03 -15.41
C ARG A 46 -2.59 2.00 -15.27
N LYS A 47 -2.29 0.87 -14.63
CA LYS A 47 -3.29 -0.18 -14.40
C LYS A 47 -4.40 0.31 -13.48
N LEU A 48 -4.03 1.00 -12.39
CA LEU A 48 -5.01 1.55 -11.46
C LEU A 48 -5.90 2.58 -12.14
N LYS A 49 -5.32 3.47 -12.94
CA LYS A 49 -6.09 4.48 -13.68
C LYS A 49 -7.06 3.85 -14.68
N ARG A 50 -6.61 2.81 -15.40
CA ARG A 50 -7.48 2.13 -16.37
C ARG A 50 -8.69 1.46 -15.70
N ASN A 51 -8.53 1.03 -14.46
CA ASN A 51 -9.60 0.36 -13.73
C ASN A 51 -10.34 1.29 -12.76
N ASP A 52 -10.05 2.59 -12.81
CA ASP A 52 -10.68 3.59 -11.95
C ASP A 52 -10.53 3.26 -10.46
N VAL A 53 -9.37 2.70 -10.07
CA VAL A 53 -9.08 2.37 -8.66
C VAL A 53 -8.43 3.56 -7.99
N PRO A 54 -9.01 4.10 -6.91
CA PRO A 54 -8.38 5.17 -6.14
C PRO A 54 -7.02 4.74 -5.57
N PHE A 55 -6.06 5.65 -5.59
CA PHE A 55 -4.73 5.36 -5.06
C PHE A 55 -4.07 6.62 -4.51
N HIS A 56 -3.03 6.39 -3.72
CA HIS A 56 -2.18 7.43 -3.16
C HIS A 56 -0.74 6.93 -3.11
N ILE A 57 0.20 7.79 -3.51
CA ILE A 57 1.62 7.45 -3.54
C ILE A 57 2.35 8.22 -2.46
N GLN A 58 3.19 7.52 -1.70
CA GLN A 58 4.11 8.12 -0.76
C GLN A 58 5.53 7.78 -1.21
N GLU A 59 6.34 8.79 -1.54
CA GLU A 59 7.72 8.57 -1.92
C GLU A 59 8.58 8.33 -0.68
N LEU A 60 9.48 7.38 -0.78
CA LEU A 60 10.44 7.05 0.26
C LEU A 60 11.85 7.47 -0.17
N SER A 61 12.71 7.77 0.81
CA SER A 61 14.05 8.29 0.53
C SER A 61 15.00 7.30 -0.14
N CYS A 62 14.64 6.02 -0.19
CA CYS A 62 15.53 4.96 -0.70
C CYS A 62 15.23 4.55 -2.15
N GLY A 63 14.57 5.41 -2.94
CA GLY A 63 14.20 5.08 -4.32
C GLY A 63 13.02 4.14 -4.44
N LYS A 64 12.22 4.03 -3.38
CA LYS A 64 11.00 3.21 -3.33
C LYS A 64 9.80 4.10 -3.11
N ILE A 65 8.64 3.54 -3.33
CA ILE A 65 7.36 4.18 -3.01
C ILE A 65 6.50 3.24 -2.20
N ASN A 66 5.62 3.83 -1.39
CA ASN A 66 4.48 3.15 -0.82
C ASN A 66 3.28 3.51 -1.69
N LEU A 67 2.64 2.50 -2.26
CA LEU A 67 1.45 2.68 -3.09
C LEU A 67 0.27 2.14 -2.30
N PHE A 68 -0.63 3.04 -1.91
CA PHE A 68 -1.90 2.69 -1.27
C PHE A 68 -2.98 2.70 -2.34
N PHE A 69 -3.78 1.66 -2.42
CA PHE A 69 -4.89 1.64 -3.36
C PHE A 69 -6.03 0.78 -2.83
N GLY A 70 -7.25 1.13 -3.24
CA GLY A 70 -8.43 0.39 -2.80
C GLY A 70 -9.68 1.25 -2.80
N GLU A 71 -10.54 1.00 -1.81
CA GLU A 71 -11.79 1.74 -1.68
C GLU A 71 -11.50 3.21 -1.44
N LYS A 72 -12.32 4.08 -2.06
CA LYS A 72 -12.13 5.53 -2.01
C LYS A 72 -12.00 6.03 -0.57
N GLU A 73 -12.89 5.59 0.31
CA GLU A 73 -12.92 6.05 1.70
C GLU A 73 -11.65 5.64 2.45
N CYS A 74 -11.13 4.45 2.15
CA CYS A 74 -9.88 3.98 2.75
C CYS A 74 -8.70 4.83 2.30
N VAL A 75 -8.61 5.10 0.99
CA VAL A 75 -7.53 5.91 0.44
C VAL A 75 -7.60 7.34 0.98
N GLU A 76 -8.80 7.92 1.05
CA GLU A 76 -8.97 9.27 1.59
C GLU A 76 -8.57 9.34 3.05
N THR A 77 -8.84 8.30 3.82
CA THR A 77 -8.42 8.24 5.24
C THR A 77 -6.90 8.29 5.34
N ILE A 78 -6.19 7.52 4.51
CA ILE A 78 -4.72 7.53 4.52
C ILE A 78 -4.18 8.92 4.13
N LYS A 79 -4.82 9.59 3.19
CA LYS A 79 -4.42 10.96 2.80
C LYS A 79 -4.50 11.94 3.96
N LYS A 80 -5.40 11.73 4.90
CA LYS A 80 -5.53 12.58 6.09
C LYS A 80 -4.32 12.49 7.01
N PHE A 81 -3.50 11.45 6.88
CA PHE A 81 -2.29 11.29 7.69
C PHE A 81 -1.10 12.10 7.14
N LYS A 82 -1.30 12.89 6.08
CA LYS A 82 -0.37 13.91 5.57
C LYS A 82 1.01 13.39 5.15
N ASN A 83 1.06 12.24 4.50
CA ASN A 83 2.29 11.65 3.95
C ASN A 83 3.40 11.42 4.97
N LYS A 84 3.06 11.19 6.23
CA LYS A 84 4.06 10.83 7.22
C LYS A 84 4.67 9.47 6.90
N ALA A 85 5.94 9.28 7.23
CA ALA A 85 6.54 7.95 7.20
C ALA A 85 5.76 7.04 8.16
N LEU A 86 5.66 5.75 7.82
CA LEU A 86 4.87 4.80 8.63
C LEU A 86 5.36 4.75 10.08
N ASN A 87 6.67 4.88 10.30
CA ASN A 87 7.23 4.86 11.66
C ASN A 87 6.96 6.16 12.45
N LYS A 88 6.35 7.15 11.82
CA LYS A 88 5.92 8.39 12.46
C LYS A 88 4.42 8.43 12.74
N TYR A 89 3.70 7.37 12.40
CA TYR A 89 2.28 7.28 12.71
C TYR A 89 2.05 7.27 14.21
N THR A 90 1.02 7.97 14.66
CA THR A 90 0.56 7.84 16.05
C THR A 90 0.01 6.43 16.26
N PRO A 91 -0.12 5.98 17.53
CA PRO A 91 -0.76 4.68 17.80
C PRO A 91 -2.15 4.57 17.17
N GLU A 92 -2.93 5.66 17.15
CA GLU A 92 -4.25 5.67 16.53
C GLU A 92 -4.18 5.50 15.02
N GLU A 93 -3.26 6.21 14.37
CA GLU A 93 -3.07 6.10 12.93
C GLU A 93 -2.59 4.70 12.53
N ASP A 94 -1.65 4.14 13.29
CA ASP A 94 -1.17 2.78 13.09
C ASP A 94 -2.32 1.76 13.21
N PHE A 95 -3.17 1.92 14.20
CA PHE A 95 -4.32 1.06 14.42
C PHE A 95 -5.30 1.15 13.23
N ILE A 96 -5.62 2.38 12.80
CA ILE A 96 -6.53 2.59 11.66
C ILE A 96 -5.96 1.91 10.42
N LEU A 97 -4.69 2.13 10.12
CA LEU A 97 -4.06 1.53 8.95
C LEU A 97 -4.14 0.01 8.99
N GLY A 98 -3.80 -0.60 10.13
CA GLY A 98 -3.83 -2.05 10.28
C GLY A 98 -5.22 -2.63 10.05
N ILE A 99 -6.25 -1.97 10.58
CA ILE A 99 -7.64 -2.40 10.36
C ILE A 99 -8.01 -2.29 8.88
N LEU A 100 -7.68 -1.18 8.23
CA LEU A 100 -8.00 -0.97 6.82
C LEU A 100 -7.29 -1.97 5.91
N LEU A 101 -6.06 -2.37 6.27
CA LEU A 101 -5.31 -3.38 5.51
C LEU A 101 -5.85 -4.80 5.71
N GLY A 102 -6.79 -4.98 6.63
CA GLY A 102 -7.40 -6.29 6.88
C GLY A 102 -6.65 -7.16 7.86
N TYR A 103 -5.77 -6.57 8.68
CA TYR A 103 -5.07 -7.32 9.71
C TYR A 103 -6.05 -7.71 10.83
N ASP A 104 -5.72 -8.78 11.55
CA ASP A 104 -6.56 -9.28 12.61
C ASP A 104 -6.87 -8.19 13.66
N PRO A 105 -8.16 -7.85 13.89
CA PRO A 105 -8.51 -6.76 14.80
C PRO A 105 -8.01 -6.97 16.23
N LEU A 106 -8.01 -8.20 16.73
CA LEU A 106 -7.52 -8.46 18.07
C LEU A 106 -6.02 -8.17 18.20
N LYS A 107 -5.25 -8.61 17.21
CA LYS A 107 -3.80 -8.31 17.20
C LYS A 107 -3.53 -6.82 17.10
N GLN A 108 -4.30 -6.10 16.28
CA GLN A 108 -4.16 -4.66 16.15
C GLN A 108 -4.54 -3.94 17.43
N THR A 109 -5.56 -4.40 18.13
CA THR A 109 -5.99 -3.84 19.41
C THR A 109 -4.90 -4.04 20.47
N LYS A 110 -4.33 -5.23 20.56
CA LYS A 110 -3.23 -5.51 21.48
C LYS A 110 -2.01 -4.63 21.19
N ARG A 111 -1.69 -4.44 19.90
CA ARG A 111 -0.61 -3.56 19.48
C ARG A 111 -0.88 -2.11 19.90
N TYR A 112 -2.09 -1.64 19.68
CA TYR A 112 -2.49 -0.29 20.02
C TYR A 112 -2.31 -0.03 21.54
N LEU A 113 -2.82 -0.94 22.36
CA LEU A 113 -2.73 -0.79 23.82
C LEU A 113 -1.29 -0.83 24.31
N LYS A 114 -0.41 -1.58 23.64
CA LYS A 114 1.00 -1.65 23.99
C LYS A 114 1.71 -0.32 23.74
N PHE A 115 1.36 0.41 22.67
CA PHE A 115 2.02 1.64 22.28
C PHE A 115 1.29 2.91 22.74
N LYS A 116 0.08 2.76 23.23
CA LYS A 116 -0.68 3.86 23.79
C LYS A 116 -0.31 4.04 25.26
#